data_d863ad68f9199bddd4925e020a2e06e2
#
_entry.id   d863ad68f9199bddd4925e020a2e06e2
#
_cell.length_a   1.000
_cell.length_b   1.000
_cell.length_c   1.000
_cell.angle_alpha   90.00
_cell.angle_beta   90.00
_cell.angle_gamma   90.00
#
_symmetry.space_group_name_H-M   'P 1'
#
loop_
_entity.id
_entity.type
_entity.pdbx_description
1 polymer ?
#
loop_
_entity_poly.entity_id
_entity_poly.type
_entity_poly.pdbx_seq_one_letter_code
_entity_poly.pdbx_strand_id
1 'polypeptide(L)'
;MIAVCARLAARAGRPLLQPPVVGEMIAGIMLGPSLLGLLWPGAETALFPRESLHWLSLAGQAGLMVHMLGVGLETSGEVFRRQARGAALVSLAGLVAPFLLGALLAASWFGDAALFGPGVGRTTACLFLGAAMSITAFPVLARILQDRGLTGSPLGTLVLSAGALNDLAAWAVVSALIWKLKADASMLLGAAFAIGLVLPRGGLVDRLRSFVEPMTTRWLLPVYFVFSGLNTRLGLLDGPRLWGIFFLIFAAATLGKGGACWLAARAVGRPPDEASSIGVLMNARGLMELIILNIGLAQGIITPTLFTMMALMAVATTFAAAPMYEWSRRLSPATKTGSPAISAPRT
;
A
#
# COMPACT_ATOMS: atom_id res chain seq x y z
N MET A 1 -16.99 -11.35 -13.66
CA MET A 1 -17.59 -10.14 -13.09
C MET A 1 -16.57 -9.31 -12.29
N ILE A 2 -15.98 -9.80 -11.19
CA ILE A 2 -15.02 -9.08 -10.33
C ILE A 2 -13.92 -8.38 -11.15
N ALA A 3 -13.19 -9.12 -12.00
CA ALA A 3 -12.13 -8.56 -12.82
C ALA A 3 -12.63 -7.52 -13.85
N VAL A 4 -13.87 -7.57 -14.26
CA VAL A 4 -14.47 -6.56 -15.15
C VAL A 4 -14.78 -5.30 -14.38
N CYS A 5 -15.43 -5.40 -13.22
CA CYS A 5 -15.72 -4.26 -12.35
C CYS A 5 -14.44 -3.57 -11.87
N ALA A 6 -13.44 -4.35 -11.45
CA ALA A 6 -12.13 -3.86 -11.07
C ALA A 6 -11.45 -3.06 -12.21
N ARG A 7 -11.47 -3.59 -13.43
CA ARG A 7 -10.92 -2.91 -14.61
C ARG A 7 -11.68 -1.65 -15.01
N LEU A 8 -13.01 -1.68 -14.90
CA LEU A 8 -13.83 -0.49 -15.18
C LEU A 8 -13.53 0.62 -14.17
N ALA A 9 -13.46 0.29 -12.88
CA ALA A 9 -13.13 1.23 -11.83
C ALA A 9 -11.69 1.77 -11.98
N ALA A 10 -10.72 0.88 -12.29
CA ALA A 10 -9.35 1.28 -12.59
C ALA A 10 -9.26 2.20 -13.83
N ARG A 11 -10.08 1.95 -14.88
CA ARG A 11 -10.16 2.84 -16.04
C ARG A 11 -10.81 4.18 -15.72
N ALA A 12 -11.87 4.18 -14.91
CA ALA A 12 -12.53 5.41 -14.46
C ALA A 12 -11.61 6.30 -13.60
N GLY A 13 -10.64 5.73 -12.90
CA GLY A 13 -9.63 6.48 -12.15
C GLY A 13 -8.52 7.09 -13.01
N ARG A 14 -8.31 6.62 -14.26
CA ARG A 14 -7.23 7.12 -15.12
C ARG A 14 -7.27 8.64 -15.41
N PRO A 15 -8.43 9.25 -15.71
CA PRO A 15 -8.50 10.71 -15.90
C PRO A 15 -8.08 11.49 -14.65
N LEU A 16 -8.22 10.89 -13.47
CA LEU A 16 -7.80 11.44 -12.18
C LEU A 16 -6.35 11.09 -11.83
N LEU A 17 -5.60 10.50 -12.78
CA LEU A 17 -4.21 10.08 -12.60
C LEU A 17 -4.04 9.07 -11.45
N GLN A 18 -5.07 8.25 -11.19
CA GLN A 18 -5.05 7.28 -10.09
C GLN A 18 -4.43 5.95 -10.52
N PRO A 19 -3.63 5.32 -9.63
CA PRO A 19 -3.14 3.96 -9.84
C PRO A 19 -4.31 2.96 -9.93
N PRO A 20 -4.21 1.92 -10.79
CA PRO A 20 -5.26 0.89 -10.94
C PRO A 20 -5.72 0.27 -9.62
N VAL A 21 -4.78 0.05 -8.70
CA VAL A 21 -5.01 -0.51 -7.35
C VAL A 21 -6.09 0.25 -6.57
N VAL A 22 -6.08 1.59 -6.63
CA VAL A 22 -7.08 2.42 -5.94
C VAL A 22 -8.48 2.15 -6.51
N GLY A 23 -8.59 2.09 -7.84
CA GLY A 23 -9.86 1.76 -8.50
C GLY A 23 -10.36 0.35 -8.17
N GLU A 24 -9.46 -0.63 -8.10
CA GLU A 24 -9.77 -2.02 -7.77
C GLU A 24 -10.27 -2.17 -6.33
N MET A 25 -9.65 -1.46 -5.38
CA MET A 25 -10.10 -1.42 -3.98
C MET A 25 -11.46 -0.73 -3.85
N ILE A 26 -11.65 0.41 -4.51
CA ILE A 26 -12.93 1.12 -4.53
C ILE A 26 -14.03 0.22 -5.12
N ALA A 27 -13.73 -0.51 -6.20
CA ALA A 27 -14.66 -1.47 -6.77
C ALA A 27 -15.06 -2.55 -5.76
N GLY A 28 -14.10 -3.06 -4.96
CA GLY A 28 -14.38 -4.02 -3.90
C GLY A 28 -15.27 -3.44 -2.79
N ILE A 29 -14.99 -2.22 -2.35
CA ILE A 29 -15.81 -1.51 -1.35
C ILE A 29 -17.24 -1.28 -1.88
N MET A 30 -17.38 -0.91 -3.15
CA MET A 30 -18.67 -0.68 -3.79
C MET A 30 -19.47 -1.98 -4.01
N LEU A 31 -18.80 -3.07 -4.37
CA LEU A 31 -19.43 -4.38 -4.56
C LEU A 31 -19.73 -5.12 -3.25
N GLY A 32 -19.13 -4.67 -2.16
CA GLY A 32 -19.26 -5.25 -0.84
C GLY A 32 -20.41 -4.69 0.00
N PRO A 33 -20.40 -5.03 1.28
CA PRO A 33 -21.43 -4.61 2.25
C PRO A 33 -21.60 -3.09 2.36
N SER A 34 -20.60 -2.32 1.96
CA SER A 34 -20.57 -0.86 2.12
C SER A 34 -21.52 -0.11 1.17
N LEU A 35 -21.72 -0.59 -0.06
CA LEU A 35 -22.61 0.04 -1.02
C LEU A 35 -23.65 -0.95 -1.57
N LEU A 36 -23.21 -2.04 -2.21
CA LEU A 36 -24.13 -3.01 -2.80
C LEU A 36 -24.97 -3.70 -1.74
N GLY A 37 -24.35 -4.11 -0.62
CA GLY A 37 -25.05 -4.71 0.50
C GLY A 37 -26.03 -3.76 1.19
N LEU A 38 -25.74 -2.46 1.21
CA LEU A 38 -26.63 -1.43 1.75
C LEU A 38 -27.82 -1.16 0.82
N LEU A 39 -27.58 -1.08 -0.51
CA LEU A 39 -28.61 -0.74 -1.50
C LEU A 39 -29.42 -1.96 -1.92
N TRP A 40 -28.79 -3.12 -2.03
CA TRP A 40 -29.42 -4.35 -2.51
C TRP A 40 -28.81 -5.60 -1.87
N PRO A 41 -29.18 -5.91 -0.59
CA PRO A 41 -28.61 -7.03 0.18
C PRO A 41 -28.76 -8.39 -0.52
N GLY A 42 -29.89 -8.61 -1.22
CA GLY A 42 -30.12 -9.85 -1.98
C GLY A 42 -29.17 -10.04 -3.17
N ALA A 43 -28.76 -8.94 -3.82
CA ALA A 43 -27.78 -9.01 -4.90
C ALA A 43 -26.37 -9.27 -4.35
N GLU A 44 -26.00 -8.66 -3.25
CA GLU A 44 -24.69 -8.89 -2.60
C GLU A 44 -24.53 -10.36 -2.20
N THR A 45 -25.50 -10.93 -1.49
CA THR A 45 -25.47 -12.33 -1.05
C THR A 45 -25.52 -13.32 -2.22
N ALA A 46 -26.22 -13.00 -3.31
CA ALA A 46 -26.24 -13.82 -4.52
C ALA A 46 -24.92 -13.78 -5.29
N LEU A 47 -24.25 -12.63 -5.33
CA LEU A 47 -22.98 -12.45 -6.02
C LEU A 47 -21.79 -12.99 -5.22
N PHE A 48 -21.83 -12.86 -3.90
CA PHE A 48 -20.77 -13.25 -2.96
C PHE A 48 -21.30 -14.18 -1.87
N PRO A 49 -21.77 -15.42 -2.23
CA PRO A 49 -22.10 -16.40 -1.21
C PRO A 49 -20.88 -16.67 -0.32
N ARG A 50 -21.11 -16.98 0.94
CA ARG A 50 -20.02 -17.19 1.93
C ARG A 50 -19.00 -18.23 1.50
N GLU A 51 -19.42 -19.25 0.80
CA GLU A 51 -18.56 -20.29 0.23
C GLU A 51 -17.62 -19.74 -0.86
N SER A 52 -18.09 -18.83 -1.70
CA SER A 52 -17.29 -18.23 -2.76
C SER A 52 -16.23 -17.28 -2.21
N LEU A 53 -16.45 -16.64 -1.08
CA LEU A 53 -15.46 -15.77 -0.41
C LEU A 53 -14.22 -16.54 0.01
N HIS A 54 -14.36 -17.81 0.42
CA HIS A 54 -13.22 -18.66 0.75
C HIS A 54 -12.33 -18.91 -0.49
N TRP A 55 -12.94 -19.29 -1.61
CA TRP A 55 -12.23 -19.50 -2.88
C TRP A 55 -11.60 -18.21 -3.41
N LEU A 56 -12.29 -17.08 -3.23
CA LEU A 56 -11.78 -15.77 -3.61
C LEU A 56 -10.52 -15.40 -2.79
N SER A 57 -10.56 -15.68 -1.49
CA SER A 57 -9.41 -15.51 -0.59
C SER A 57 -8.23 -16.37 -1.01
N LEU A 58 -8.44 -17.67 -1.30
CA LEU A 58 -7.40 -18.58 -1.76
C LEU A 58 -6.78 -18.14 -3.09
N ALA A 59 -7.61 -17.76 -4.06
CA ALA A 59 -7.15 -17.26 -5.35
C ALA A 59 -6.34 -15.96 -5.19
N GLY A 60 -6.80 -15.05 -4.34
CA GLY A 60 -6.10 -13.82 -4.01
C GLY A 60 -4.75 -14.08 -3.35
N GLN A 61 -4.70 -14.99 -2.37
CA GLN A 61 -3.47 -15.38 -1.70
C GLN A 61 -2.46 -16.05 -2.64
N ALA A 62 -2.92 -16.95 -3.52
CA ALA A 62 -2.08 -17.57 -4.54
C ALA A 62 -1.48 -16.52 -5.49
N GLY A 63 -2.31 -15.57 -5.95
CA GLY A 63 -1.85 -14.46 -6.76
C GLY A 63 -0.83 -13.58 -6.04
N LEU A 64 -1.05 -13.37 -4.76
CA LEU A 64 -0.13 -12.62 -3.92
C LEU A 64 1.22 -13.33 -3.75
N MET A 65 1.25 -14.65 -3.52
CA MET A 65 2.48 -15.43 -3.44
C MET A 65 3.32 -15.30 -4.72
N VAL A 66 2.67 -15.45 -5.87
CA VAL A 66 3.34 -15.31 -7.16
C VAL A 66 3.86 -13.89 -7.39
N HIS A 67 3.08 -12.89 -7.01
CA HIS A 67 3.52 -11.49 -7.07
C HIS A 67 4.74 -11.25 -6.17
N MET A 68 4.74 -11.80 -4.95
CA MET A 68 5.83 -11.66 -4.01
C MET A 68 7.14 -12.30 -4.49
N LEU A 69 7.04 -13.45 -5.14
CA LEU A 69 8.19 -14.05 -5.84
C LEU A 69 8.74 -13.09 -6.90
N GLY A 70 7.86 -12.47 -7.70
CA GLY A 70 8.22 -11.47 -8.70
C GLY A 70 8.92 -10.25 -8.11
N VAL A 71 8.38 -9.68 -7.03
CA VAL A 71 8.98 -8.54 -6.32
C VAL A 71 10.37 -8.90 -5.77
N GLY A 72 10.54 -10.11 -5.21
CA GLY A 72 11.85 -10.61 -4.78
C GLY A 72 12.86 -10.66 -5.93
N LEU A 73 12.45 -11.15 -7.11
CA LEU A 73 13.28 -11.21 -8.31
C LEU A 73 13.66 -9.80 -8.84
N GLU A 74 12.78 -8.81 -8.70
CA GLU A 74 13.02 -7.43 -9.15
C GLU A 74 13.99 -6.67 -8.25
N THR A 75 14.09 -7.07 -6.99
CA THR A 75 14.91 -6.37 -6.00
C THR A 75 16.39 -6.55 -6.33
N SER A 76 16.96 -5.64 -7.15
CA SER A 76 18.37 -5.67 -7.54
C SER A 76 19.23 -4.68 -6.76
N GLY A 77 20.43 -5.11 -6.39
CA GLY A 77 21.37 -4.28 -5.62
C GLY A 77 21.93 -3.06 -6.37
N GLU A 78 21.71 -2.92 -7.68
CA GLU A 78 22.25 -1.81 -8.49
C GLU A 78 21.56 -0.47 -8.23
N VAL A 79 20.25 -0.48 -7.98
CA VAL A 79 19.48 0.73 -7.65
C VAL A 79 19.98 1.38 -6.34
N PHE A 80 20.57 0.56 -5.45
CA PHE A 80 21.07 0.96 -4.15
C PHE A 80 22.36 1.81 -4.19
N ARG A 81 23.20 1.69 -5.23
CA ARG A 81 24.58 2.23 -5.17
C ARG A 81 24.71 3.73 -5.42
N ARG A 82 23.84 4.35 -6.21
CA ARG A 82 24.01 5.75 -6.68
C ARG A 82 23.54 6.84 -5.71
N GLN A 83 22.57 6.57 -4.83
CA GLN A 83 22.06 7.54 -3.83
C GLN A 83 21.82 6.90 -2.46
N ALA A 84 22.64 5.92 -2.09
CA ALA A 84 22.45 5.05 -0.94
C ALA A 84 22.17 5.80 0.38
N ARG A 85 22.92 6.86 0.70
CA ARG A 85 22.75 7.59 1.97
C ARG A 85 21.43 8.37 2.02
N GLY A 86 21.09 9.10 0.97
CA GLY A 86 19.84 9.89 0.92
C GLY A 86 18.61 8.99 0.93
N ALA A 87 18.63 7.93 0.12
CA ALA A 87 17.55 6.95 0.07
C ALA A 87 17.37 6.22 1.40
N ALA A 88 18.48 5.82 2.06
CA ALA A 88 18.42 5.17 3.36
C ALA A 88 17.84 6.08 4.45
N LEU A 89 18.23 7.35 4.48
CA LEU A 89 17.71 8.30 5.48
C LEU A 89 16.21 8.57 5.27
N VAL A 90 15.77 8.80 4.02
CA VAL A 90 14.35 8.99 3.68
C VAL A 90 13.54 7.74 4.00
N SER A 91 14.06 6.55 3.64
CA SER A 91 13.42 5.28 3.94
C SER A 91 13.28 5.04 5.44
N LEU A 92 14.37 5.23 6.20
CA LEU A 92 14.39 5.04 7.65
C LEU A 92 13.43 6.01 8.35
N ALA A 93 13.44 7.28 7.97
CA ALA A 93 12.52 8.28 8.52
C ALA A 93 11.05 7.93 8.20
N GLY A 94 10.77 7.54 6.94
CA GLY A 94 9.46 7.12 6.49
C GLY A 94 8.98 5.78 7.06
N LEU A 95 9.87 4.99 7.67
CA LEU A 95 9.53 3.77 8.40
C LEU A 95 9.33 4.06 9.90
N VAL A 96 10.32 4.67 10.54
CA VAL A 96 10.39 4.80 12.00
C VAL A 96 9.33 5.77 12.54
N ALA A 97 9.16 6.94 11.92
CA ALA A 97 8.22 7.93 12.43
C ALA A 97 6.76 7.44 12.42
N PRO A 98 6.19 6.93 11.30
CA PRO A 98 4.83 6.40 11.32
C PRO A 98 4.72 5.12 12.14
N PHE A 99 5.78 4.30 12.26
CA PHE A 99 5.79 3.14 13.16
C PHE A 99 5.60 3.56 14.62
N LEU A 100 6.38 4.53 15.09
CA LEU A 100 6.27 5.04 16.45
C LEU A 100 4.91 5.70 16.72
N LEU A 101 4.39 6.47 15.76
CA LEU A 101 3.06 7.06 15.87
C LEU A 101 1.97 5.98 15.94
N GLY A 102 2.03 4.97 15.08
CA GLY A 102 1.10 3.85 15.11
C GLY A 102 1.17 3.05 16.40
N ALA A 103 2.38 2.79 16.89
CA ALA A 103 2.58 2.12 18.18
C ALA A 103 2.03 2.95 19.36
N LEU A 104 2.22 4.26 19.33
CA LEU A 104 1.68 5.18 20.34
C LEU A 104 0.14 5.21 20.32
N LEU A 105 -0.46 5.30 19.13
CA LEU A 105 -1.92 5.24 18.98
C LEU A 105 -2.47 3.90 19.48
N ALA A 106 -1.86 2.77 19.12
CA ALA A 106 -2.24 1.47 19.61
C ALA A 106 -2.12 1.37 21.14
N ALA A 107 -1.07 1.96 21.72
CA ALA A 107 -0.87 1.98 23.16
C ALA A 107 -1.94 2.82 23.89
N SER A 108 -2.39 3.91 23.28
CA SER A 108 -3.44 4.79 23.83
C SER A 108 -4.85 4.20 23.74
N TRP A 109 -5.08 3.35 22.72
CA TRP A 109 -6.39 2.68 22.50
C TRP A 109 -6.36 1.20 22.92
N PHE A 110 -5.31 0.78 23.61
CA PHE A 110 -5.21 -0.61 24.06
C PHE A 110 -6.34 -0.94 25.04
N GLY A 111 -7.02 -2.07 24.80
CA GLY A 111 -8.21 -2.48 25.56
C GLY A 111 -9.53 -2.02 24.92
N ASP A 112 -9.49 -1.21 23.86
CA ASP A 112 -10.70 -0.87 23.10
C ASP A 112 -11.14 -2.06 22.24
N ALA A 113 -12.21 -2.73 22.65
CA ALA A 113 -12.78 -3.89 21.96
C ALA A 113 -13.32 -3.56 20.57
N ALA A 114 -13.54 -2.27 20.25
CA ALA A 114 -13.90 -1.86 18.90
C ALA A 114 -12.72 -1.90 17.92
N LEU A 115 -11.49 -1.86 18.42
CA LEU A 115 -10.28 -1.75 17.59
C LEU A 115 -9.45 -3.02 17.59
N PHE A 116 -9.24 -3.65 18.74
CA PHE A 116 -8.39 -4.83 18.88
C PHE A 116 -9.18 -6.04 19.31
N GLY A 117 -8.78 -7.20 18.84
CA GLY A 117 -9.43 -8.47 19.18
C GLY A 117 -9.22 -8.89 20.64
N PRO A 118 -10.07 -9.79 21.16
CA PRO A 118 -9.96 -10.29 22.51
C PRO A 118 -8.64 -11.08 22.69
N GLY A 119 -7.97 -10.87 23.83
CA GLY A 119 -6.72 -11.58 24.14
C GLY A 119 -5.45 -11.06 23.43
N VAL A 120 -5.56 -10.03 22.60
CA VAL A 120 -4.41 -9.40 21.97
C VAL A 120 -3.56 -8.68 23.02
N GLY A 121 -2.26 -9.03 23.10
CA GLY A 121 -1.34 -8.35 24.01
C GLY A 121 -0.98 -6.94 23.52
N ARG A 122 -0.77 -6.02 24.47
CA ARG A 122 -0.42 -4.60 24.18
C ARG A 122 0.77 -4.48 23.20
N THR A 123 1.81 -5.27 23.39
CA THR A 123 2.99 -5.26 22.52
C THR A 123 2.62 -5.67 21.08
N THR A 124 1.76 -6.67 20.91
CA THR A 124 1.31 -7.14 19.60
C THR A 124 0.48 -6.06 18.89
N ALA A 125 -0.44 -5.40 19.61
CA ALA A 125 -1.23 -4.28 19.07
C ALA A 125 -0.32 -3.12 18.61
N CYS A 126 0.66 -2.72 19.43
CA CYS A 126 1.62 -1.65 19.10
C CYS A 126 2.49 -2.00 17.90
N LEU A 127 3.06 -3.20 17.88
CA LEU A 127 3.89 -3.66 16.75
C LEU A 127 3.08 -3.77 15.47
N PHE A 128 1.85 -4.27 15.56
CA PHE A 128 0.98 -4.45 14.40
C PHE A 128 0.57 -3.11 13.80
N LEU A 129 0.01 -2.19 14.58
CA LEU A 129 -0.46 -0.90 14.07
C LEU A 129 0.74 -0.02 13.63
N GLY A 130 1.86 -0.07 14.36
CA GLY A 130 3.10 0.58 13.96
C GLY A 130 3.60 0.07 12.59
N ALA A 131 3.67 -1.25 12.42
CA ALA A 131 4.07 -1.85 11.15
C ALA A 131 3.11 -1.47 10.01
N ALA A 132 1.79 -1.60 10.23
CA ALA A 132 0.79 -1.26 9.23
C ALA A 132 0.88 0.20 8.77
N MET A 133 1.09 1.15 9.69
CA MET A 133 1.23 2.57 9.36
C MET A 133 2.56 2.93 8.68
N SER A 134 3.61 2.12 8.83
CA SER A 134 4.95 2.42 8.31
C SER A 134 5.19 2.01 6.86
N ILE A 135 4.37 1.12 6.32
CA ILE A 135 4.56 0.52 4.99
C ILE A 135 4.32 1.55 3.87
N THR A 136 5.19 1.51 2.84
CA THR A 136 5.02 2.22 1.57
C THR A 136 4.78 1.19 0.47
N ALA A 137 3.91 1.46 -0.51
CA ALA A 137 3.71 0.58 -1.64
C ALA A 137 4.67 0.94 -2.78
N PHE A 138 5.84 0.31 -2.83
CA PHE A 138 6.82 0.53 -3.90
C PHE A 138 6.24 0.40 -5.32
N PRO A 139 5.44 -0.64 -5.67
CA PRO A 139 4.89 -0.76 -7.01
C PRO A 139 3.95 0.40 -7.40
N VAL A 140 3.16 0.90 -6.45
CA VAL A 140 2.27 2.05 -6.66
C VAL A 140 3.08 3.31 -6.87
N LEU A 141 4.11 3.51 -6.04
CA LEU A 141 5.04 4.63 -6.12
C LEU A 141 5.78 4.63 -7.46
N ALA A 142 6.32 3.48 -7.87
CA ALA A 142 7.01 3.32 -9.16
C ALA A 142 6.08 3.66 -10.33
N ARG A 143 4.82 3.21 -10.26
CA ARG A 143 3.82 3.52 -11.27
C ARG A 143 3.52 5.02 -11.36
N ILE A 144 3.34 5.70 -10.22
CA ILE A 144 3.12 7.15 -10.19
C ILE A 144 4.30 7.89 -10.84
N LEU A 145 5.54 7.48 -10.54
CA LEU A 145 6.74 8.10 -11.12
C LEU A 145 6.87 7.81 -12.62
N GLN A 146 6.54 6.60 -13.05
CA GLN A 146 6.56 6.20 -14.46
C GLN A 146 5.53 7.00 -15.28
N ASP A 147 4.29 7.08 -14.81
CA ASP A 147 3.20 7.82 -15.48
C ASP A 147 3.52 9.32 -15.62
N ARG A 148 4.47 9.83 -14.83
CA ARG A 148 4.96 11.22 -14.85
C ARG A 148 6.32 11.42 -15.51
N GLY A 149 6.90 10.37 -16.06
CA GLY A 149 8.22 10.43 -16.71
C GLY A 149 9.36 10.80 -15.76
N LEU A 150 9.23 10.51 -14.47
CA LEU A 150 10.19 10.89 -13.43
C LEU A 150 11.19 9.79 -13.07
N THR A 151 11.02 8.58 -13.58
CA THR A 151 11.83 7.40 -13.19
C THR A 151 13.33 7.60 -13.37
N GLY A 152 13.76 8.32 -14.40
CA GLY A 152 15.17 8.66 -14.67
C GLY A 152 15.67 9.95 -14.01
N SER A 153 14.81 10.71 -13.36
CA SER A 153 15.19 11.96 -12.70
C SER A 153 15.93 11.74 -11.37
N PRO A 154 16.74 12.69 -10.89
CA PRO A 154 17.39 12.59 -9.58
C PRO A 154 16.39 12.41 -8.43
N LEU A 155 15.23 13.08 -8.51
CA LEU A 155 14.13 12.92 -7.56
C LEU A 155 13.53 11.52 -7.65
N GLY A 156 13.19 11.07 -8.86
CA GLY A 156 12.60 9.75 -9.09
C GLY A 156 13.52 8.62 -8.63
N THR A 157 14.82 8.71 -8.92
CA THR A 157 15.82 7.73 -8.48
C THR A 157 15.90 7.67 -6.95
N LEU A 158 15.91 8.83 -6.27
CA LEU A 158 15.91 8.88 -4.80
C LEU A 158 14.67 8.23 -4.20
N VAL A 159 13.50 8.61 -4.70
CA VAL A 159 12.20 8.15 -4.22
C VAL A 159 12.02 6.64 -4.47
N LEU A 160 12.40 6.15 -5.66
CA LEU A 160 12.37 4.72 -5.97
C LEU A 160 13.31 3.91 -5.07
N SER A 161 14.54 4.40 -4.86
CA SER A 161 15.49 3.73 -3.98
C SER A 161 15.01 3.73 -2.52
N ALA A 162 14.46 4.84 -2.03
CA ALA A 162 13.90 4.92 -0.69
C ALA A 162 12.66 4.03 -0.52
N GLY A 163 11.77 3.99 -1.53
CA GLY A 163 10.61 3.13 -1.55
C GLY A 163 10.97 1.64 -1.55
N ALA A 164 11.95 1.23 -2.36
CA ALA A 164 12.43 -0.15 -2.39
C ALA A 164 13.06 -0.59 -1.06
N LEU A 165 13.85 0.29 -0.42
CA LEU A 165 14.40 0.05 0.92
C LEU A 165 13.29 -0.08 1.96
N ASN A 166 12.27 0.79 1.89
CA ASN A 166 11.14 0.75 2.80
C ASN A 166 10.34 -0.54 2.63
N ASP A 167 10.13 -0.97 1.38
CA ASP A 167 9.43 -2.22 1.07
C ASP A 167 10.17 -3.45 1.62
N LEU A 168 11.49 -3.51 1.43
CA LEU A 168 12.34 -4.57 1.99
C LEU A 168 12.29 -4.60 3.53
N ALA A 169 12.40 -3.44 4.17
CA ALA A 169 12.29 -3.32 5.63
C ALA A 169 10.89 -3.69 6.13
N ALA A 170 9.84 -3.28 5.41
CA ALA A 170 8.46 -3.65 5.71
C ALA A 170 8.28 -5.18 5.67
N TRP A 171 8.88 -5.86 4.67
CA TRP A 171 8.87 -7.32 4.58
C TRP A 171 9.55 -7.98 5.77
N ALA A 172 10.70 -7.47 6.20
CA ALA A 172 11.37 -8.00 7.39
C ALA A 172 10.48 -7.86 8.65
N VAL A 173 9.83 -6.71 8.82
CA VAL A 173 8.92 -6.47 9.95
C VAL A 173 7.68 -7.36 9.87
N VAL A 174 7.05 -7.49 8.69
CA VAL A 174 5.88 -8.35 8.47
C VAL A 174 6.25 -9.81 8.70
N SER A 175 7.39 -10.28 8.19
CA SER A 175 7.86 -11.65 8.39
C SER A 175 8.12 -11.97 9.87
N ALA A 176 8.76 -11.04 10.60
CA ALA A 176 8.98 -11.19 12.04
C ALA A 176 7.66 -11.24 12.82
N LEU A 177 6.68 -10.43 12.42
CA LEU A 177 5.35 -10.43 13.03
C LEU A 177 4.60 -11.73 12.75
N ILE A 178 4.62 -12.21 11.50
CA ILE A 178 4.03 -13.49 11.09
C ILE A 178 4.63 -14.65 11.89
N TRP A 179 5.96 -14.69 12.02
CA TRP A 179 6.66 -15.72 12.80
C TRP A 179 6.25 -15.68 14.26
N LYS A 180 6.19 -14.47 14.87
CA LYS A 180 5.72 -14.30 16.25
C LYS A 180 4.28 -14.78 16.46
N LEU A 181 3.42 -14.61 15.45
CA LEU A 181 1.99 -14.96 15.48
C LEU A 181 1.73 -16.44 15.10
N LYS A 182 2.75 -17.20 14.68
CA LYS A 182 2.63 -18.57 14.16
C LYS A 182 1.55 -18.67 13.05
N ALA A 183 1.52 -17.69 12.16
CA ALA A 183 0.53 -17.59 11.10
C ALA A 183 0.97 -18.42 9.87
N ASP A 184 0.72 -19.74 9.89
CA ASP A 184 1.26 -20.71 8.93
C ASP A 184 1.04 -20.35 7.45
N ALA A 185 -0.18 -20.00 7.07
CA ALA A 185 -0.47 -19.63 5.68
C ALA A 185 0.28 -18.38 5.22
N SER A 186 0.60 -17.45 6.13
CA SER A 186 1.30 -16.21 5.82
C SER A 186 2.82 -16.40 5.73
N MET A 187 3.38 -17.46 6.31
CA MET A 187 4.80 -17.81 6.16
C MET A 187 5.15 -18.08 4.69
N LEU A 188 4.21 -18.63 3.91
CA LEU A 188 4.41 -18.88 2.49
C LEU A 188 4.65 -17.60 1.68
N LEU A 189 4.07 -16.47 2.09
CA LEU A 189 4.29 -15.17 1.44
C LEU A 189 5.73 -14.68 1.65
N GLY A 190 6.21 -14.75 2.90
CA GLY A 190 7.59 -14.40 3.23
C GLY A 190 8.59 -15.34 2.55
N ALA A 191 8.29 -16.64 2.50
CA ALA A 191 9.10 -17.63 1.80
C ALA A 191 9.15 -17.37 0.29
N ALA A 192 8.02 -17.07 -0.35
CA ALA A 192 7.97 -16.73 -1.77
C ALA A 192 8.83 -15.49 -2.11
N PHE A 193 8.76 -14.45 -1.28
CA PHE A 193 9.62 -13.28 -1.43
C PHE A 193 11.11 -13.61 -1.24
N ALA A 194 11.46 -14.35 -0.19
CA ALA A 194 12.84 -14.77 0.09
C ALA A 194 13.42 -15.66 -1.03
N ILE A 195 12.62 -16.59 -1.56
CA ILE A 195 13.00 -17.41 -2.71
C ILE A 195 13.28 -16.50 -3.92
N GLY A 196 12.42 -15.50 -4.17
CA GLY A 196 12.63 -14.54 -5.25
C GLY A 196 13.93 -13.75 -5.12
N LEU A 197 14.34 -13.39 -3.90
CA LEU A 197 15.61 -12.69 -3.65
C LEU A 197 16.85 -13.55 -3.97
N VAL A 198 16.77 -14.86 -3.71
CA VAL A 198 17.90 -15.80 -3.81
C VAL A 198 17.99 -16.44 -5.20
N LEU A 199 16.88 -16.53 -5.93
CA LEU A 199 16.84 -17.18 -7.24
C LEU A 199 17.82 -16.51 -8.21
N PRO A 200 18.65 -17.32 -8.92
CA PRO A 200 19.59 -16.80 -9.91
C PRO A 200 18.83 -16.17 -11.08
N ARG A 201 19.22 -14.95 -11.43
CA ARG A 201 18.65 -14.20 -12.56
C ARG A 201 19.15 -14.78 -13.87
N GLY A 202 18.25 -15.01 -14.84
CA GLY A 202 18.57 -15.44 -16.20
C GLY A 202 17.62 -16.48 -16.79
N GLY A 203 17.62 -16.58 -18.08
CA GLY A 203 17.02 -17.57 -18.98
C GLY A 203 15.65 -18.12 -18.60
N LEU A 204 15.61 -19.18 -17.78
CA LEU A 204 14.36 -19.84 -17.38
C LEU A 204 13.50 -18.98 -16.46
N VAL A 205 14.13 -18.29 -15.53
CA VAL A 205 13.43 -17.43 -14.53
C VAL A 205 12.82 -16.22 -15.23
N ASP A 206 13.54 -15.61 -16.18
CA ASP A 206 13.03 -14.48 -16.94
C ASP A 206 11.86 -14.88 -17.85
N ARG A 207 11.91 -16.09 -18.45
CA ARG A 207 10.78 -16.65 -19.20
C ARG A 207 9.58 -16.94 -18.32
N LEU A 208 9.78 -17.55 -17.17
CA LEU A 208 8.71 -17.85 -16.22
C LEU A 208 8.06 -16.55 -15.75
N ARG A 209 8.87 -15.56 -15.41
CA ARG A 209 8.40 -14.22 -15.02
C ARG A 209 7.56 -13.57 -16.11
N SER A 210 8.05 -13.51 -17.36
CA SER A 210 7.33 -12.89 -18.47
C SER A 210 5.97 -13.53 -18.77
N PHE A 211 5.80 -14.81 -18.42
CA PHE A 211 4.51 -15.51 -18.53
C PHE A 211 3.61 -15.27 -17.31
N VAL A 212 4.16 -15.37 -16.11
CA VAL A 212 3.39 -15.37 -14.85
C VAL A 212 3.01 -13.95 -14.42
N GLU A 213 3.89 -12.97 -14.59
CA GLU A 213 3.67 -11.58 -14.17
C GLU A 213 2.43 -10.94 -14.82
N PRO A 214 2.21 -11.05 -16.15
CA PRO A 214 0.99 -10.50 -16.76
C PRO A 214 -0.30 -11.17 -16.27
N MET A 215 -0.26 -12.48 -15.99
CA MET A 215 -1.39 -13.23 -15.45
C MET A 215 -1.71 -12.75 -14.03
N THR A 216 -0.69 -12.64 -13.19
CA THR A 216 -0.81 -12.19 -11.80
C THR A 216 -1.35 -10.76 -11.74
N THR A 217 -0.71 -9.83 -12.44
CA THR A 217 -1.09 -8.41 -12.43
C THR A 217 -2.46 -8.17 -13.05
N ARG A 218 -2.82 -8.95 -14.09
CA ARG A 218 -4.06 -8.71 -14.85
C ARG A 218 -5.28 -9.39 -14.25
N TRP A 219 -5.11 -10.49 -13.48
CA TRP A 219 -6.21 -11.31 -13.00
C TRP A 219 -6.18 -11.53 -11.49
N LEU A 220 -5.07 -11.96 -10.93
CA LEU A 220 -5.00 -12.40 -9.55
C LEU A 220 -4.94 -11.24 -8.55
N LEU A 221 -4.14 -10.21 -8.82
CA LEU A 221 -4.06 -9.04 -7.95
C LEU A 221 -5.39 -8.25 -7.90
N PRO A 222 -6.10 -7.98 -9.01
CA PRO A 222 -7.43 -7.38 -8.94
C PRO A 222 -8.42 -8.18 -8.07
N VAL A 223 -8.36 -9.52 -8.11
CA VAL A 223 -9.18 -10.37 -7.23
C VAL A 223 -8.83 -10.13 -5.76
N TYR A 224 -7.54 -10.06 -5.43
CA TYR A 224 -7.09 -9.78 -4.06
C TYR A 224 -7.54 -8.39 -3.58
N PHE A 225 -7.41 -7.36 -4.42
CA PHE A 225 -7.82 -6.01 -4.05
C PHE A 225 -9.33 -5.88 -3.87
N VAL A 226 -10.11 -6.51 -4.75
CA VAL A 226 -11.57 -6.56 -4.59
C VAL A 226 -11.95 -7.33 -3.34
N PHE A 227 -11.32 -8.47 -3.05
CA PHE A 227 -11.53 -9.22 -1.81
C PHE A 227 -11.24 -8.37 -0.56
N SER A 228 -10.13 -7.64 -0.55
CA SER A 228 -9.82 -6.72 0.55
C SER A 228 -10.85 -5.59 0.67
N GLY A 229 -11.35 -5.09 -0.46
CA GLY A 229 -12.44 -4.11 -0.49
C GLY A 229 -13.76 -4.67 0.05
N LEU A 230 -14.10 -5.94 -0.25
CA LEU A 230 -15.28 -6.62 0.30
C LEU A 230 -15.24 -6.75 1.83
N ASN A 231 -14.05 -6.85 2.42
CA ASN A 231 -13.86 -6.86 3.87
C ASN A 231 -13.97 -5.47 4.52
N THR A 232 -14.00 -4.40 3.71
CA THR A 232 -14.12 -3.02 4.17
C THR A 232 -15.59 -2.66 4.36
N ARG A 233 -16.03 -2.44 5.58
CA ARG A 233 -17.43 -2.20 5.95
C ARG A 233 -17.61 -0.81 6.53
N LEU A 234 -17.93 0.17 5.69
CA LEU A 234 -18.10 1.57 6.13
C LEU A 234 -19.17 1.74 7.21
N GLY A 235 -20.22 0.92 7.19
CA GLY A 235 -21.26 0.92 8.22
C GLY A 235 -20.77 0.57 9.63
N LEU A 236 -19.54 0.06 9.79
CA LEU A 236 -18.94 -0.16 11.12
C LEU A 236 -18.38 1.12 11.73
N LEU A 237 -18.21 2.19 10.95
CA LEU A 237 -17.77 3.50 11.43
C LEU A 237 -18.99 4.29 11.92
N ASP A 238 -19.62 3.78 12.97
CA ASP A 238 -20.79 4.40 13.56
C ASP A 238 -20.39 5.42 14.64
N GLY A 239 -20.94 6.61 14.51
CA GLY A 239 -20.77 7.70 15.47
C GLY A 239 -19.47 8.52 15.34
N PRO A 240 -19.45 9.71 15.96
CA PRO A 240 -18.37 10.69 15.81
C PRO A 240 -17.04 10.23 16.41
N ARG A 241 -17.06 9.32 17.40
CA ARG A 241 -15.86 8.78 18.04
C ARG A 241 -15.02 7.96 17.05
N LEU A 242 -15.63 7.02 16.31
CA LEU A 242 -14.91 6.17 15.38
C LEU A 242 -14.40 6.95 14.17
N TRP A 243 -15.16 7.93 13.70
CA TRP A 243 -14.68 8.87 12.68
C TRP A 243 -13.54 9.74 13.19
N GLY A 244 -13.58 10.18 14.44
CA GLY A 244 -12.47 10.90 15.10
C GLY A 244 -11.19 10.07 15.15
N ILE A 245 -11.29 8.79 15.50
CA ILE A 245 -10.17 7.84 15.48
C ILE A 245 -9.65 7.66 14.05
N PHE A 246 -10.54 7.48 13.07
CA PHE A 246 -10.15 7.38 11.66
C PHE A 246 -9.36 8.61 11.19
N PHE A 247 -9.87 9.83 11.45
CA PHE A 247 -9.15 11.05 11.05
C PHE A 247 -7.83 11.23 11.78
N LEU A 248 -7.72 10.76 13.03
CA LEU A 248 -6.46 10.80 13.76
C LEU A 248 -5.44 9.80 13.16
N ILE A 249 -5.87 8.58 12.82
CA ILE A 249 -5.04 7.60 12.09
C ILE A 249 -4.59 8.21 10.74
N PHE A 250 -5.53 8.76 9.98
CA PHE A 250 -5.24 9.36 8.68
C PHE A 250 -4.22 10.51 8.78
N ALA A 251 -4.42 11.42 9.74
CA ALA A 251 -3.50 12.53 9.98
C ALA A 251 -2.12 12.03 10.44
N ALA A 252 -2.07 11.12 11.42
CA ALA A 252 -0.82 10.55 11.91
C ALA A 252 -0.06 9.79 10.81
N ALA A 253 -0.77 9.02 9.98
CA ALA A 253 -0.18 8.30 8.86
C ALA A 253 0.39 9.24 7.79
N THR A 254 -0.38 10.28 7.42
CA THR A 254 -0.02 11.21 6.34
C THR A 254 1.05 12.19 6.78
N LEU A 255 0.84 12.86 7.91
CA LEU A 255 1.77 13.87 8.42
C LEU A 255 3.03 13.23 9.01
N GLY A 256 2.88 12.11 9.71
CA GLY A 256 4.00 11.39 10.30
C GLY A 256 4.96 10.88 9.23
N LYS A 257 4.45 10.23 8.18
CA LYS A 257 5.27 9.71 7.10
C LYS A 257 5.76 10.81 6.16
N GLY A 258 4.85 11.64 5.67
CA GLY A 258 5.18 12.72 4.74
C GLY A 258 6.11 13.75 5.36
N GLY A 259 5.85 14.17 6.60
CA GLY A 259 6.70 15.10 7.34
C GLY A 259 8.08 14.54 7.65
N ALA A 260 8.17 13.28 8.09
CA ALA A 260 9.45 12.63 8.34
C ALA A 260 10.30 12.47 7.07
N CYS A 261 9.68 12.07 5.96
CA CYS A 261 10.36 11.98 4.66
C CYS A 261 10.79 13.37 4.15
N TRP A 262 9.96 14.38 4.36
CA TRP A 262 10.29 15.76 4.04
C TRP A 262 11.52 16.24 4.83
N LEU A 263 11.52 16.06 6.16
CA LEU A 263 12.66 16.42 7.03
C LEU A 263 13.93 15.68 6.61
N ALA A 264 13.83 14.38 6.34
CA ALA A 264 14.96 13.57 5.88
C ALA A 264 15.50 14.06 4.53
N ALA A 265 14.63 14.40 3.58
CA ALA A 265 15.02 14.95 2.29
C ALA A 265 15.71 16.32 2.45
N ARG A 266 15.22 17.17 3.34
CA ARG A 266 15.88 18.44 3.70
C ARG A 266 17.26 18.22 4.32
N ALA A 267 17.39 17.23 5.21
CA ALA A 267 18.65 16.89 5.86
C ALA A 267 19.73 16.41 4.88
N VAL A 268 19.33 15.80 3.76
CA VAL A 268 20.25 15.41 2.66
C VAL A 268 20.44 16.50 1.61
N GLY A 269 20.02 17.75 1.90
CA GLY A 269 20.28 18.91 1.06
C GLY A 269 19.31 19.11 -0.10
N ARG A 270 18.15 18.42 -0.12
CA ARG A 270 17.16 18.65 -1.18
C ARG A 270 16.44 19.99 -0.97
N PRO A 271 16.14 20.73 -2.04
CA PRO A 271 15.37 21.96 -1.94
C PRO A 271 13.95 21.70 -1.41
N PRO A 272 13.27 22.72 -0.82
CA PRO A 272 11.99 22.53 -0.15
C PRO A 272 10.90 21.92 -1.03
N ASP A 273 10.87 22.27 -2.30
CA ASP A 273 9.94 21.79 -3.31
C ASP A 273 10.15 20.30 -3.65
N GLU A 274 11.41 19.88 -3.87
CA GLU A 274 11.74 18.48 -4.03
C GLU A 274 11.42 17.68 -2.76
N ALA A 275 11.75 18.21 -1.58
CA ALA A 275 11.46 17.57 -0.32
C ALA A 275 9.95 17.38 -0.11
N SER A 276 9.13 18.38 -0.47
CA SER A 276 7.67 18.28 -0.42
C SER A 276 7.15 17.20 -1.37
N SER A 277 7.70 17.15 -2.58
CA SER A 277 7.38 16.09 -3.55
C SER A 277 7.74 14.70 -3.02
N ILE A 278 8.91 14.54 -2.39
CA ILE A 278 9.35 13.28 -1.77
C ILE A 278 8.40 12.89 -0.64
N GLY A 279 8.08 13.81 0.27
CA GLY A 279 7.16 13.56 1.39
C GLY A 279 5.79 13.10 0.92
N VAL A 280 5.23 13.75 -0.09
CA VAL A 280 3.92 13.39 -0.66
C VAL A 280 3.97 12.01 -1.35
N LEU A 281 4.97 11.76 -2.20
CA LEU A 281 5.09 10.51 -2.94
C LEU A 281 5.32 9.30 -2.02
N MET A 282 6.05 9.46 -0.93
CA MET A 282 6.27 8.40 0.05
C MET A 282 5.02 8.02 0.85
N ASN A 283 3.93 8.80 0.78
CA ASN A 283 2.62 8.45 1.33
C ASN A 283 1.81 7.48 0.44
N ALA A 284 2.31 7.10 -0.73
CA ALA A 284 1.66 6.10 -1.56
C ALA A 284 1.59 4.75 -0.83
N ARG A 285 0.38 4.22 -0.67
CA ARG A 285 0.07 2.97 0.03
C ARG A 285 -0.62 1.98 -0.91
N GLY A 286 -0.77 0.72 -0.52
CA GLY A 286 -1.42 -0.27 -1.38
C GLY A 286 -1.29 -1.70 -0.90
N LEU A 287 -0.78 -2.57 -1.78
CA LEU A 287 -0.79 -4.02 -1.63
C LEU A 287 -0.24 -4.49 -0.28
N MET A 288 0.95 -4.02 0.09
CA MET A 288 1.66 -4.45 1.30
C MET A 288 0.89 -4.16 2.58
N GLU A 289 0.28 -2.97 2.65
CA GLU A 289 -0.54 -2.60 3.79
C GLU A 289 -1.78 -3.49 3.90
N LEU A 290 -2.44 -3.78 2.78
CA LEU A 290 -3.59 -4.69 2.78
C LEU A 290 -3.22 -6.11 3.17
N ILE A 291 -2.01 -6.57 2.83
CA ILE A 291 -1.52 -7.89 3.24
C ILE A 291 -1.48 -7.97 4.76
N ILE A 292 -0.79 -7.03 5.40
CA ILE A 292 -0.67 -7.04 6.86
C ILE A 292 -2.05 -6.87 7.52
N LEU A 293 -2.92 -6.04 6.97
CA LEU A 293 -4.28 -5.84 7.48
C LEU A 293 -5.12 -7.11 7.40
N ASN A 294 -5.09 -7.82 6.25
CA ASN A 294 -5.81 -9.10 6.11
C ASN A 294 -5.25 -10.18 7.05
N ILE A 295 -3.93 -10.23 7.25
CA ILE A 295 -3.30 -11.12 8.23
C ILE A 295 -3.79 -10.77 9.64
N GLY A 296 -3.77 -9.50 10.01
CA GLY A 296 -4.22 -9.04 11.33
C GLY A 296 -5.69 -9.34 11.60
N LEU A 297 -6.54 -9.18 10.57
CA LEU A 297 -7.96 -9.53 10.65
C LEU A 297 -8.15 -11.05 10.79
N ALA A 298 -7.49 -11.85 9.98
CA ALA A 298 -7.57 -13.31 10.00
C ALA A 298 -7.06 -13.90 11.33
N GLN A 299 -6.03 -13.30 11.93
CA GLN A 299 -5.48 -13.70 13.22
C GLN A 299 -6.22 -13.08 14.43
N GLY A 300 -7.28 -12.30 14.19
CA GLY A 300 -8.05 -11.65 15.25
C GLY A 300 -7.26 -10.58 16.03
N ILE A 301 -6.17 -10.04 15.46
CA ILE A 301 -5.40 -8.96 16.11
C ILE A 301 -6.16 -7.66 16.05
N ILE A 302 -6.75 -7.37 14.89
CA ILE A 302 -7.58 -6.19 14.65
C ILE A 302 -9.01 -6.61 14.38
N THR A 303 -9.94 -5.75 14.76
CA THR A 303 -11.36 -5.92 14.44
C THR A 303 -11.65 -5.52 12.99
N PRO A 304 -12.81 -5.91 12.43
CA PRO A 304 -13.28 -5.39 11.16
C PRO A 304 -13.39 -3.86 11.12
N THR A 305 -13.64 -3.21 12.26
CA THR A 305 -13.70 -1.75 12.37
C THR A 305 -12.34 -1.12 12.14
N LEU A 306 -11.29 -1.57 12.84
CA LEU A 306 -9.94 -1.04 12.64
C LEU A 306 -9.41 -1.41 11.24
N PHE A 307 -9.69 -2.62 10.73
CA PHE A 307 -9.40 -2.99 9.35
C PHE A 307 -10.00 -1.98 8.36
N THR A 308 -11.29 -1.64 8.54
CA THR A 308 -11.99 -0.67 7.68
C THR A 308 -11.35 0.71 7.72
N MET A 309 -11.00 1.21 8.93
CA MET A 309 -10.30 2.49 9.09
C MET A 309 -8.95 2.51 8.34
N MET A 310 -8.16 1.46 8.52
CA MET A 310 -6.84 1.36 7.89
C MET A 310 -6.92 1.20 6.37
N ALA A 311 -7.83 0.36 5.87
CA ALA A 311 -8.05 0.18 4.44
C ALA A 311 -8.54 1.49 3.78
N LEU A 312 -9.46 2.21 4.42
CA LEU A 312 -9.94 3.50 3.95
C LEU A 312 -8.82 4.55 3.96
N MET A 313 -7.98 4.56 5.00
CA MET A 313 -6.80 5.42 5.10
C MET A 313 -5.83 5.14 3.96
N ALA A 314 -5.56 3.86 3.65
CA ALA A 314 -4.68 3.48 2.53
C ALA A 314 -5.20 3.96 1.17
N VAL A 315 -6.50 3.81 0.92
CA VAL A 315 -7.16 4.32 -0.30
C VAL A 315 -7.05 5.84 -0.35
N ALA A 316 -7.43 6.53 0.72
CA ALA A 316 -7.47 7.99 0.76
C ALA A 316 -6.08 8.64 0.60
N THR A 317 -5.05 8.10 1.28
CA THR A 317 -3.67 8.61 1.17
C THR A 317 -3.10 8.40 -0.22
N THR A 318 -3.35 7.25 -0.83
CA THR A 318 -2.88 6.94 -2.19
C THR A 318 -3.62 7.75 -3.24
N PHE A 319 -4.94 7.93 -3.07
CA PHE A 319 -5.74 8.80 -3.92
C PHE A 319 -5.23 10.25 -3.86
N ALA A 320 -4.88 10.73 -2.67
CA ALA A 320 -4.39 12.08 -2.46
C ALA A 320 -2.95 12.30 -2.98
N ALA A 321 -2.11 11.25 -3.01
CA ALA A 321 -0.69 11.37 -3.34
C ALA A 321 -0.45 12.00 -4.73
N ALA A 322 -1.21 11.59 -5.74
CA ALA A 322 -1.06 12.08 -7.10
C ALA A 322 -1.46 13.56 -7.27
N PRO A 323 -2.67 14.02 -6.82
CA PRO A 323 -3.04 15.42 -6.86
C PRO A 323 -2.16 16.33 -5.99
N MET A 324 -1.78 15.85 -4.79
CA MET A 324 -0.91 16.63 -3.89
C MET A 324 0.48 16.83 -4.49
N TYR A 325 1.02 15.83 -5.21
CA TYR A 325 2.27 15.97 -5.92
C TYR A 325 2.16 17.06 -7.01
N GLU A 326 1.10 17.07 -7.81
CA GLU A 326 0.88 18.12 -8.83
C GLU A 326 0.73 19.51 -8.19
N TRP A 327 0.01 19.59 -7.08
CA TRP A 327 -0.18 20.82 -6.34
C TRP A 327 1.15 21.35 -5.76
N SER A 328 1.97 20.48 -5.16
CA SER A 328 3.28 20.86 -4.63
C SER A 328 4.20 21.44 -5.71
N ARG A 329 4.15 20.89 -6.94
CA ARG A 329 4.90 21.40 -8.08
C ARG A 329 4.42 22.77 -8.57
N ARG A 330 3.12 23.01 -8.55
CA ARG A 330 2.55 24.33 -8.97
C ARG A 330 2.93 25.46 -8.03
N LEU A 331 3.15 25.16 -6.77
CA LEU A 331 3.58 26.14 -5.77
C LEU A 331 5.08 26.48 -5.85
N SER A 332 5.88 25.69 -6.58
CA SER A 332 7.32 25.93 -6.74
C SER A 332 7.63 26.88 -7.86
N PRO A 333 8.23 28.05 -7.59
CA PRO A 333 8.58 29.06 -8.61
C PRO A 333 9.63 28.56 -9.61
N ALA A 334 10.43 27.55 -9.26
CA ALA A 334 11.58 27.07 -10.05
C ALA A 334 11.22 26.34 -11.34
N THR A 335 9.95 26.00 -11.60
CA THR A 335 9.52 25.30 -12.81
C THR A 335 9.20 26.22 -14.00
N LYS A 336 9.34 27.54 -13.86
CA LYS A 336 9.11 28.48 -14.96
C LYS A 336 10.30 28.66 -15.91
N THR A 337 11.46 28.10 -15.61
CA THR A 337 12.65 28.17 -16.47
C THR A 337 13.15 26.76 -16.79
N GLY A 338 12.77 26.25 -17.97
CA GLY A 338 13.47 25.17 -18.65
C GLY A 338 12.92 23.76 -18.51
N SER A 339 11.69 23.52 -18.91
CA SER A 339 11.32 22.18 -19.40
C SER A 339 10.66 22.32 -20.77
N PRO A 340 11.13 21.64 -21.83
CA PRO A 340 10.43 21.65 -23.11
C PRO A 340 9.04 21.06 -22.89
N ALA A 341 8.03 21.77 -23.40
CA ALA A 341 6.65 21.29 -23.45
C ALA A 341 6.64 19.90 -24.09
N ILE A 342 6.31 18.89 -23.32
CA ILE A 342 6.05 17.55 -23.86
C ILE A 342 4.77 17.69 -24.68
N SER A 343 4.95 17.75 -26.01
CA SER A 343 3.87 17.66 -26.97
C SER A 343 3.09 16.37 -26.69
N ALA A 344 1.78 16.51 -26.47
CA ALA A 344 0.87 15.38 -26.35
C ALA A 344 1.04 14.45 -27.57
N PRO A 345 1.07 13.12 -27.39
CA PRO A 345 1.01 12.20 -28.53
C PRO A 345 -0.34 12.42 -29.22
N ARG A 346 -0.27 12.81 -30.48
CA ARG A 346 -1.42 12.82 -31.38
C ARG A 346 -1.84 11.39 -31.64
N THR A 347 -3.12 11.10 -31.39
CA THR A 347 -4.00 9.99 -31.81
C THR A 347 -3.54 8.57 -31.54
#